data_0a6bc87cd9d5ba5e009e9d1c4a427009
#
_entry.id   0a6bc87cd9d5ba5e009e9d1c4a427009
#
_cell.length_a   1.000
_cell.length_b   1.000
_cell.length_c   1.000
_cell.angle_alpha   90.00
_cell.angle_beta   90.00
_cell.angle_gamma   90.00
#
_symmetry.space_group_name_H-M   'P 1'
#
loop_
_entity.id
_entity.type
_entity.pdbx_description
1 polymer ?
#
loop_
_entity_poly.entity_id
_entity_poly.type
_entity_poly.pdbx_seq_one_letter_code
_entity_poly.pdbx_strand_id
1 'polypeptide(L)'
;LPKTAWPPTSRFDEQNNIDWSERLEEAGCKIIYGFEDYKVHSKICLITRRERGGVRYITQVGTGNYNEKTARQYTDVSLVTSSESIGMDAAQFFNNMAMSNLNGRYNRLLVAPTSLKNNILSLMDGEIAKGSDGYILLKFNSLTDIDMIEKLHEASCAGVTVEMIIRGICCLLPGVPGKTENITVTSIVGRFLEHSRIYVFGRGKNEKMYISSADLMTRNTERRVEIACPVDSPAVRARLHDILFAMQHDTVKVRVLQPDGSYQKKPAVPEPICAQDLLMQQAVSMAREQAQHASEEERGLLHWLRRLLVKD
;
A
#
# COMPACT_ATOMS: atom_id res chain seq x y z
N LEU A 1 -7.07 -25.59 25.25
CA LEU A 1 -6.66 -24.45 24.42
C LEU A 1 -5.14 -24.33 24.45
N PRO A 2 -4.41 -24.44 23.34
CA PRO A 2 -2.97 -24.25 23.35
C PRO A 2 -2.63 -22.78 23.63
N LYS A 3 -1.78 -22.57 24.62
CA LYS A 3 -1.23 -21.24 24.95
C LYS A 3 -0.14 -20.92 23.91
N THR A 4 -0.47 -20.16 22.87
CA THR A 4 0.53 -19.60 21.97
C THR A 4 1.17 -18.38 22.64
N ALA A 5 2.48 -18.43 22.87
CA ALA A 5 3.26 -17.32 23.40
C ALA A 5 3.47 -16.27 22.32
N TRP A 6 2.79 -15.13 22.43
CA TRP A 6 2.98 -13.94 21.59
C TRP A 6 4.00 -12.99 22.21
N PRO A 7 4.78 -12.23 21.41
CA PRO A 7 5.73 -11.28 21.94
C PRO A 7 5.06 -10.13 22.72
N PRO A 8 5.74 -9.58 23.75
CA PRO A 8 5.12 -8.71 24.77
C PRO A 8 4.54 -7.37 24.29
N THR A 9 4.80 -6.95 23.07
CA THR A 9 4.35 -5.64 22.53
C THR A 9 2.93 -5.64 21.94
N SER A 10 2.28 -6.80 21.85
CA SER A 10 0.92 -6.94 21.29
C SER A 10 -0.20 -7.15 22.34
N ARG A 11 0.12 -7.24 23.63
CA ARG A 11 -0.84 -7.63 24.66
C ARG A 11 -2.07 -6.72 24.80
N PHE A 12 -1.93 -5.42 24.57
CA PHE A 12 -3.09 -4.49 24.68
C PHE A 12 -4.07 -4.59 23.50
N ASP A 13 -3.55 -4.84 22.28
CA ASP A 13 -4.40 -5.08 21.11
C ASP A 13 -5.00 -6.48 21.10
N GLU A 14 -4.34 -7.45 21.72
CA GLU A 14 -4.75 -8.85 21.78
C GLU A 14 -6.04 -9.03 22.59
N GLN A 15 -6.14 -8.46 23.79
CA GLN A 15 -7.35 -8.55 24.60
C GLN A 15 -8.53 -7.87 23.89
N ASN A 16 -8.32 -6.69 23.32
CA ASN A 16 -9.35 -5.99 22.57
C ASN A 16 -9.82 -6.78 21.33
N ASN A 17 -8.91 -7.50 20.65
CA ASN A 17 -9.27 -8.35 19.54
C ASN A 17 -10.06 -9.60 19.98
N ILE A 18 -9.73 -10.17 21.14
CA ILE A 18 -10.50 -11.28 21.73
C ILE A 18 -11.92 -10.82 22.07
N ASP A 19 -12.06 -9.71 22.79
CA ASP A 19 -13.36 -9.15 23.18
C ASP A 19 -14.23 -8.84 21.96
N TRP A 20 -13.64 -8.31 20.87
CA TRP A 20 -14.34 -8.05 19.62
C TRP A 20 -14.70 -9.33 18.87
N SER A 21 -13.84 -10.35 18.89
CA SER A 21 -14.16 -11.61 18.21
C SER A 21 -15.35 -12.31 18.86
N GLU A 22 -15.42 -12.34 20.21
CA GLU A 22 -16.56 -12.88 20.95
C GLU A 22 -17.86 -12.16 20.62
N ARG A 23 -17.84 -10.81 20.63
CA ARG A 23 -19.02 -10.01 20.28
C ARG A 23 -19.47 -10.18 18.83
N LEU A 24 -18.54 -10.39 17.91
CA LEU A 24 -18.85 -10.65 16.50
C LEU A 24 -19.42 -12.07 16.31
N GLU A 25 -18.92 -13.07 17.02
CA GLU A 25 -19.48 -14.42 17.02
C GLU A 25 -20.92 -14.42 17.59
N GLU A 26 -21.16 -13.72 18.70
CA GLU A 26 -22.51 -13.53 19.26
C GLU A 26 -23.46 -12.83 18.26
N ALA A 27 -22.94 -11.92 17.44
CA ALA A 27 -23.69 -11.29 16.36
C ALA A 27 -23.88 -12.17 15.11
N GLY A 28 -23.42 -13.42 15.14
CA GLY A 28 -23.56 -14.39 14.06
C GLY A 28 -22.46 -14.33 13.00
N CYS A 29 -21.35 -13.62 13.26
CA CYS A 29 -20.21 -13.59 12.34
C CYS A 29 -19.37 -14.87 12.47
N LYS A 30 -18.86 -15.36 11.34
CA LYS A 30 -17.85 -16.44 11.33
C LYS A 30 -16.46 -15.83 11.51
N ILE A 31 -15.78 -16.18 12.59
CA ILE A 31 -14.41 -15.73 12.88
C ILE A 31 -13.39 -16.75 12.36
N ILE A 32 -12.29 -16.24 11.80
CA ILE A 32 -11.11 -16.99 11.38
C ILE A 32 -9.94 -16.45 12.17
N TYR A 33 -9.42 -17.25 13.10
CA TYR A 33 -8.35 -16.85 14.01
C TYR A 33 -6.95 -16.82 13.39
N GLY A 34 -6.85 -17.13 12.09
CA GLY A 34 -5.60 -17.11 11.34
C GLY A 34 -4.87 -18.47 11.35
N PHE A 35 -3.55 -18.41 11.32
CA PHE A 35 -2.68 -19.60 11.21
C PHE A 35 -1.71 -19.64 12.39
N GLU A 36 -1.29 -20.85 12.79
CA GLU A 36 -0.39 -21.06 13.91
C GLU A 36 0.98 -20.40 13.67
N ASP A 37 1.55 -20.58 12.46
CA ASP A 37 2.90 -20.11 12.10
C ASP A 37 2.94 -18.83 11.25
N TYR A 38 1.79 -18.33 10.81
CA TYR A 38 1.72 -17.18 9.88
C TYR A 38 0.85 -16.07 10.43
N LYS A 39 1.46 -14.91 10.63
CA LYS A 39 0.70 -13.71 10.99
C LYS A 39 -0.06 -13.18 9.77
N VAL A 40 -1.38 -13.07 9.86
CA VAL A 40 -2.19 -12.38 8.85
C VAL A 40 -1.99 -10.88 9.03
N HIS A 41 -1.41 -10.23 8.02
CA HIS A 41 -1.11 -8.81 8.03
C HIS A 41 -1.77 -8.05 6.87
N SER A 42 -2.42 -8.75 5.96
CA SER A 42 -3.22 -8.18 4.90
C SER A 42 -4.39 -7.34 5.44
N LYS A 43 -4.75 -6.27 4.74
CA LYS A 43 -5.89 -5.41 5.01
C LYS A 43 -6.78 -5.44 3.79
N ILE A 44 -7.80 -6.27 3.86
CA ILE A 44 -8.75 -6.48 2.77
C ILE A 44 -10.17 -6.58 3.32
N CYS A 45 -11.11 -5.95 2.65
CA CYS A 45 -12.54 -6.09 2.90
C CYS A 45 -13.22 -6.41 1.57
N LEU A 46 -14.14 -7.35 1.60
CA LEU A 46 -14.92 -7.76 0.43
C LEU A 46 -16.41 -7.70 0.76
N ILE A 47 -17.15 -6.97 -0.05
CA ILE A 47 -18.60 -6.97 -0.06
C ILE A 47 -19.05 -7.69 -1.33
N THR A 48 -19.82 -8.75 -1.16
CA THR A 48 -20.47 -9.47 -2.27
C THR A 48 -21.95 -9.15 -2.28
N ARG A 49 -22.47 -8.76 -3.44
CA ARG A 49 -23.87 -8.43 -3.62
C ARG A 49 -24.46 -9.26 -4.75
N ARG A 50 -25.57 -9.95 -4.47
CA ARG A 50 -26.31 -10.66 -5.51
C ARG A 50 -27.18 -9.67 -6.28
N GLU A 51 -27.02 -9.65 -7.59
CA GLU A 51 -27.81 -8.83 -8.52
C GLU A 51 -28.48 -9.73 -9.58
N ARG A 52 -29.39 -9.19 -10.41
CA ARG A 52 -30.13 -9.98 -11.42
C ARG A 52 -29.24 -10.67 -12.47
N GLY A 53 -28.01 -10.18 -12.68
CA GLY A 53 -27.06 -10.70 -13.67
C GLY A 53 -25.88 -11.50 -13.08
N GLY A 54 -25.82 -11.72 -11.78
CA GLY A 54 -24.67 -12.41 -11.14
C GLY A 54 -24.32 -11.88 -9.77
N VAL A 55 -23.03 -11.94 -9.46
CA VAL A 55 -22.46 -11.42 -8.21
C VAL A 55 -21.65 -10.18 -8.51
N ARG A 56 -21.93 -9.10 -7.81
CA ARG A 56 -21.12 -7.89 -7.82
C ARG A 56 -20.17 -7.89 -6.61
N TYR A 57 -18.94 -7.54 -6.86
CA TYR A 57 -17.90 -7.41 -5.85
C TYR A 57 -17.57 -5.93 -5.61
N ILE A 58 -17.37 -5.57 -4.36
CA ILE A 58 -16.74 -4.31 -3.94
C ILE A 58 -15.60 -4.71 -3.02
N THR A 59 -14.38 -4.51 -3.47
CA THR A 59 -13.17 -4.91 -2.74
C THR A 59 -12.41 -3.68 -2.29
N GLN A 60 -12.06 -3.63 -1.00
CA GLN A 60 -11.16 -2.65 -0.47
C GLN A 60 -9.85 -3.35 -0.08
N VAL A 61 -8.71 -2.80 -0.50
CA VAL A 61 -7.37 -3.23 -0.08
C VAL A 61 -6.63 -2.02 0.46
N GLY A 62 -6.03 -2.16 1.63
CA GLY A 62 -5.32 -1.07 2.30
C GLY A 62 -3.89 -1.42 2.69
N THR A 63 -3.05 -0.39 2.83
CA THR A 63 -1.69 -0.53 3.37
C THR A 63 -1.68 -0.47 4.89
N GLY A 64 -2.69 0.17 5.50
CA GLY A 64 -2.81 0.46 6.93
C GLY A 64 -3.83 -0.40 7.67
N ASN A 65 -3.64 -0.53 8.98
CA ASN A 65 -4.52 -1.27 9.85
C ASN A 65 -5.90 -0.60 9.99
N TYR A 66 -6.95 -1.40 10.17
CA TYR A 66 -8.28 -0.92 10.60
C TYR A 66 -8.27 -0.58 12.10
N ASN A 67 -7.53 0.48 12.45
CA ASN A 67 -7.38 0.92 13.83
C ASN A 67 -7.43 2.45 13.89
N GLU A 68 -8.37 3.00 14.66
CA GLU A 68 -8.63 4.43 14.74
C GLU A 68 -7.42 5.23 15.24
N LYS A 69 -6.68 4.70 16.23
CA LYS A 69 -5.52 5.39 16.80
C LYS A 69 -4.39 5.51 15.79
N THR A 70 -4.07 4.40 15.11
CA THR A 70 -2.99 4.40 14.09
C THR A 70 -3.39 5.20 12.85
N ALA A 71 -4.67 5.20 12.45
CA ALA A 71 -5.16 5.98 11.31
C ALA A 71 -4.97 7.50 11.49
N ARG A 72 -4.92 8.00 12.72
CA ARG A 72 -4.64 9.42 13.02
C ARG A 72 -3.17 9.78 12.99
N GLN A 73 -2.27 8.80 13.04
CA GLN A 73 -0.83 9.00 13.16
C GLN A 73 -0.05 8.57 11.93
N TYR A 74 -0.62 7.67 11.11
CA TYR A 74 0.04 7.04 9.97
C TYR A 74 -0.49 7.61 8.66
N THR A 75 0.38 7.69 7.67
CA THR A 75 -0.04 7.91 6.29
C THR A 75 -0.21 6.56 5.60
N ASP A 76 -1.42 6.25 5.20
CA ASP A 76 -1.76 5.03 4.49
C ASP A 76 -2.57 5.33 3.23
N VAL A 77 -2.65 4.36 2.34
CA VAL A 77 -3.51 4.41 1.16
C VAL A 77 -4.46 3.21 1.17
N SER A 78 -5.66 3.44 0.65
CA SER A 78 -6.71 2.43 0.55
C SER A 78 -7.37 2.53 -0.82
N LEU A 79 -7.41 1.43 -1.54
CA LEU A 79 -8.08 1.29 -2.83
C LEU A 79 -9.43 0.61 -2.64
N VAL A 80 -10.49 1.23 -3.11
CA VAL A 80 -11.82 0.60 -3.25
C VAL A 80 -12.09 0.40 -4.73
N THR A 81 -12.42 -0.82 -5.12
CA THR A 81 -12.67 -1.16 -6.53
C THR A 81 -13.85 -2.10 -6.69
N SER A 82 -14.56 -1.96 -7.82
CA SER A 82 -15.59 -2.90 -8.27
C SER A 82 -15.09 -3.82 -9.39
N SER A 83 -13.78 -3.93 -9.59
CA SER A 83 -13.19 -4.87 -10.56
C SER A 83 -13.58 -6.30 -10.22
N GLU A 84 -14.27 -6.97 -11.15
CA GLU A 84 -14.71 -8.35 -10.98
C GLU A 84 -13.53 -9.30 -10.74
N SER A 85 -12.45 -9.15 -11.51
CA SER A 85 -11.27 -10.01 -11.41
C SER A 85 -10.56 -9.88 -10.04
N ILE A 86 -10.48 -8.66 -9.48
CA ILE A 86 -9.94 -8.45 -8.14
C ILE A 86 -10.92 -8.99 -7.09
N GLY A 87 -12.23 -8.81 -7.30
CA GLY A 87 -13.27 -9.34 -6.42
C GLY A 87 -13.29 -10.87 -6.34
N MET A 88 -13.10 -11.54 -7.48
CA MET A 88 -12.98 -13.01 -7.53
C MET A 88 -11.74 -13.49 -6.76
N ASP A 89 -10.58 -12.85 -6.95
CA ASP A 89 -9.38 -13.15 -6.19
C ASP A 89 -9.57 -12.91 -4.68
N ALA A 90 -10.25 -11.82 -4.30
CA ALA A 90 -10.57 -11.53 -2.92
C ALA A 90 -11.49 -12.61 -2.31
N ALA A 91 -12.51 -13.07 -3.04
CA ALA A 91 -13.38 -14.16 -2.61
C ALA A 91 -12.58 -15.47 -2.44
N GLN A 92 -11.70 -15.78 -3.39
CA GLN A 92 -10.80 -16.92 -3.31
C GLN A 92 -9.84 -16.79 -2.11
N PHE A 93 -9.34 -15.57 -1.84
CA PHE A 93 -8.49 -15.32 -0.67
C PHE A 93 -9.22 -15.65 0.63
N PHE A 94 -10.44 -15.16 0.85
CA PHE A 94 -11.22 -15.49 2.05
C PHE A 94 -11.56 -16.96 2.16
N ASN A 95 -11.88 -17.63 1.06
CA ASN A 95 -12.10 -19.08 1.04
C ASN A 95 -10.84 -19.85 1.44
N ASN A 96 -9.68 -19.46 0.91
CA ASN A 96 -8.40 -20.06 1.27
C ASN A 96 -8.07 -19.85 2.76
N MET A 97 -8.29 -18.64 3.29
CA MET A 97 -8.12 -18.35 4.72
C MET A 97 -9.03 -19.24 5.58
N ALA A 98 -10.30 -19.40 5.19
CA ALA A 98 -11.26 -20.23 5.91
C ALA A 98 -10.91 -21.72 5.93
N MET A 99 -10.19 -22.20 4.91
CA MET A 99 -9.72 -23.57 4.77
C MET A 99 -8.27 -23.79 5.26
N SER A 100 -7.65 -22.78 5.86
CA SER A 100 -6.22 -22.79 6.24
C SER A 100 -5.28 -23.14 5.08
N ASN A 101 -5.65 -22.76 3.85
CA ASN A 101 -4.88 -22.99 2.64
C ASN A 101 -4.03 -21.77 2.27
N LEU A 102 -2.72 -21.84 2.49
CA LEU A 102 -1.78 -20.80 2.09
C LEU A 102 -1.32 -20.91 0.64
N ASN A 103 -1.60 -22.02 -0.06
CA ASN A 103 -1.14 -22.27 -1.43
C ASN A 103 -2.14 -21.83 -2.50
N GLY A 104 -2.96 -20.83 -2.21
CA GLY A 104 -3.94 -20.30 -3.14
C GLY A 104 -3.30 -19.66 -4.38
N ARG A 105 -3.98 -19.78 -5.52
CA ARG A 105 -3.58 -19.10 -6.77
C ARG A 105 -4.51 -17.93 -7.04
N TYR A 106 -3.93 -16.81 -7.48
CA TYR A 106 -4.64 -15.56 -7.74
C TYR A 106 -4.22 -15.01 -9.10
N ASN A 107 -5.15 -14.39 -9.81
CA ASN A 107 -4.89 -13.85 -11.14
C ASN A 107 -4.38 -12.40 -11.11
N ARG A 108 -4.85 -11.63 -10.13
CA ARG A 108 -4.58 -10.20 -10.01
C ARG A 108 -3.83 -9.84 -8.72
N LEU A 109 -4.28 -10.40 -7.60
CA LEU A 109 -3.65 -10.16 -6.32
C LEU A 109 -2.33 -10.93 -6.21
N LEU A 110 -1.30 -10.28 -5.70
CA LEU A 110 -0.05 -10.92 -5.31
C LEU A 110 -0.13 -11.22 -3.82
N VAL A 111 -0.07 -12.49 -3.44
CA VAL A 111 -0.29 -12.91 -2.04
C VAL A 111 0.95 -13.61 -1.50
N ALA A 112 1.46 -13.17 -0.35
CA ALA A 112 2.47 -13.90 0.40
C ALA A 112 1.81 -14.97 1.29
N PRO A 113 2.50 -16.09 1.53
CA PRO A 113 3.89 -16.41 1.15
C PRO A 113 4.07 -16.96 -0.27
N THR A 114 3.01 -17.21 -1.02
CA THR A 114 3.06 -18.02 -2.25
C THR A 114 3.51 -17.30 -3.50
N SER A 115 2.98 -16.12 -3.78
CA SER A 115 3.18 -15.50 -5.09
C SER A 115 3.79 -14.09 -5.05
N LEU A 116 3.68 -13.38 -3.94
CA LEU A 116 4.06 -11.97 -3.85
C LEU A 116 5.55 -11.76 -4.19
N LYS A 117 6.45 -12.49 -3.55
CA LYS A 117 7.90 -12.35 -3.75
C LYS A 117 8.30 -12.62 -5.20
N ASN A 118 7.91 -13.78 -5.73
CA ASN A 118 8.29 -14.20 -7.08
C ASN A 118 7.74 -13.25 -8.16
N ASN A 119 6.53 -12.74 -7.97
CA ASN A 119 5.97 -11.78 -8.92
C ASN A 119 6.68 -10.43 -8.86
N ILE A 120 7.06 -9.93 -7.67
CA ILE A 120 7.85 -8.69 -7.57
C ILE A 120 9.22 -8.87 -8.23
N LEU A 121 9.92 -9.99 -7.98
CA LEU A 121 11.18 -10.29 -8.65
C LEU A 121 11.01 -10.35 -10.17
N SER A 122 9.97 -10.99 -10.69
CA SER A 122 9.67 -11.03 -12.11
C SER A 122 9.34 -9.65 -12.72
N LEU A 123 8.70 -8.77 -11.95
CA LEU A 123 8.48 -7.38 -12.37
C LEU A 123 9.79 -6.61 -12.47
N MET A 124 10.73 -6.84 -11.55
CA MET A 124 12.09 -6.28 -11.61
C MET A 124 12.86 -6.85 -12.82
N ASP A 125 12.76 -8.16 -13.10
CA ASP A 125 13.36 -8.77 -14.30
C ASP A 125 12.86 -8.10 -15.58
N GLY A 126 11.57 -7.76 -15.63
CA GLY A 126 10.99 -7.02 -16.76
C GLY A 126 11.58 -5.62 -16.94
N GLU A 127 12.02 -4.97 -15.88
CA GLU A 127 12.71 -3.67 -15.95
C GLU A 127 14.20 -3.85 -16.27
N ILE A 128 14.85 -4.87 -15.72
CA ILE A 128 16.25 -5.24 -16.03
C ILE A 128 16.43 -5.48 -17.52
N ALA A 129 15.49 -6.17 -18.14
CA ALA A 129 15.53 -6.45 -19.58
C ALA A 129 15.49 -5.18 -20.48
N LYS A 130 15.09 -4.01 -19.93
CA LYS A 130 15.07 -2.73 -20.63
C LYS A 130 16.38 -1.94 -20.48
N GLY A 131 17.29 -2.38 -19.61
CA GLY A 131 18.54 -1.68 -19.33
C GLY A 131 18.30 -0.26 -18.80
N SER A 132 18.94 0.73 -19.39
CA SER A 132 18.82 2.15 -18.99
C SER A 132 17.42 2.76 -19.18
N ASP A 133 16.55 2.14 -19.96
CA ASP A 133 15.15 2.55 -20.10
C ASP A 133 14.25 1.98 -18.99
N GLY A 134 14.77 1.06 -18.18
CA GLY A 134 14.08 0.49 -17.03
C GLY A 134 13.93 1.49 -15.89
N TYR A 135 12.83 1.35 -15.14
CA TYR A 135 12.54 2.21 -13.99
C TYR A 135 11.82 1.44 -12.89
N ILE A 136 12.30 1.62 -11.67
CA ILE A 136 11.71 1.03 -10.47
C ILE A 136 11.59 2.13 -9.41
N LEU A 137 10.37 2.38 -8.91
CA LEU A 137 10.13 3.27 -7.77
C LEU A 137 9.38 2.51 -6.68
N LEU A 138 9.99 2.40 -5.52
CA LEU A 138 9.46 1.63 -4.40
C LEU A 138 9.34 2.50 -3.15
N LYS A 139 8.12 2.71 -2.65
CA LYS A 139 7.88 3.27 -1.33
C LYS A 139 7.43 2.18 -0.39
N PHE A 140 8.16 1.98 0.70
CA PHE A 140 7.85 0.99 1.74
C PHE A 140 8.61 1.30 3.03
N ASN A 141 8.46 0.47 4.09
CA ASN A 141 9.05 0.83 5.37
C ASN A 141 10.46 0.27 5.56
N SER A 142 10.72 -0.98 5.17
CA SER A 142 12.02 -1.63 5.43
C SER A 142 12.40 -2.64 4.35
N LEU A 143 13.72 -2.68 4.05
CA LEU A 143 14.36 -3.59 3.10
C LEU A 143 15.37 -4.48 3.83
N THR A 144 15.09 -5.79 3.93
CA THR A 144 16.01 -6.77 4.54
C THR A 144 15.97 -8.13 3.82
N ASP A 145 15.13 -8.31 2.79
CA ASP A 145 15.05 -9.54 2.01
C ASP A 145 16.23 -9.61 1.05
N ILE A 146 17.04 -10.67 1.18
CA ILE A 146 18.29 -10.79 0.43
C ILE A 146 18.04 -10.92 -1.07
N ASP A 147 17.04 -11.70 -1.50
CA ASP A 147 16.76 -11.89 -2.92
C ASP A 147 16.28 -10.58 -3.57
N MET A 148 15.53 -9.76 -2.82
CA MET A 148 15.13 -8.41 -3.26
C MET A 148 16.33 -7.48 -3.37
N ILE A 149 17.26 -7.53 -2.41
CA ILE A 149 18.49 -6.71 -2.41
C ILE A 149 19.37 -7.10 -3.60
N GLU A 150 19.58 -8.40 -3.83
CA GLU A 150 20.38 -8.90 -4.95
C GLU A 150 19.73 -8.52 -6.30
N LYS A 151 18.41 -8.62 -6.41
CA LYS A 151 17.69 -8.22 -7.64
C LYS A 151 17.77 -6.71 -7.90
N LEU A 152 17.70 -5.86 -6.87
CA LEU A 152 17.91 -4.42 -7.00
C LEU A 152 19.34 -4.08 -7.41
N HIS A 153 20.34 -4.80 -6.89
CA HIS A 153 21.73 -4.70 -7.33
C HIS A 153 21.87 -5.06 -8.81
N GLU A 154 21.29 -6.19 -9.24
CA GLU A 154 21.26 -6.62 -10.65
C GLU A 154 20.62 -5.54 -11.53
N ALA A 155 19.48 -4.97 -11.12
CA ALA A 155 18.80 -3.89 -11.83
C ALA A 155 19.70 -2.66 -12.00
N SER A 156 20.40 -2.24 -10.94
CA SER A 156 21.37 -1.13 -11.03
C SER A 156 22.51 -1.43 -12.00
N CYS A 157 23.09 -2.62 -11.91
CA CYS A 157 24.18 -3.04 -12.84
C CYS A 157 23.71 -3.09 -14.31
N ALA A 158 22.44 -3.37 -14.56
CA ALA A 158 21.84 -3.32 -15.90
C ALA A 158 21.53 -1.89 -16.38
N GLY A 159 21.74 -0.86 -15.56
CA GLY A 159 21.47 0.54 -15.88
C GLY A 159 20.06 1.01 -15.54
N VAL A 160 19.24 0.19 -14.88
CA VAL A 160 17.89 0.56 -14.46
C VAL A 160 17.96 1.67 -13.41
N THR A 161 17.16 2.73 -13.58
CA THR A 161 17.00 3.75 -12.55
C THR A 161 16.12 3.21 -11.42
N VAL A 162 16.66 3.16 -10.21
CA VAL A 162 15.94 2.68 -9.02
C VAL A 162 15.84 3.79 -7.99
N GLU A 163 14.63 4.13 -7.60
CA GLU A 163 14.35 5.10 -6.55
C GLU A 163 13.59 4.43 -5.41
N MET A 164 14.06 4.59 -4.18
CA MET A 164 13.41 4.01 -3.01
C MET A 164 13.13 5.07 -1.94
N ILE A 165 11.93 5.02 -1.36
CA ILE A 165 11.51 5.85 -0.22
C ILE A 165 11.31 4.92 0.97
N ILE A 166 12.31 4.87 1.87
CA ILE A 166 12.39 3.92 2.99
C ILE A 166 12.59 4.70 4.28
N ARG A 167 11.67 4.59 5.24
CA ARG A 167 11.77 5.28 6.54
C ARG A 167 12.44 4.46 7.65
N GLY A 168 12.53 3.16 7.48
CA GLY A 168 13.05 2.21 8.47
C GLY A 168 14.37 1.59 8.03
N ILE A 169 14.54 0.30 8.30
CA ILE A 169 15.77 -0.43 8.02
C ILE A 169 15.97 -0.56 6.50
N CYS A 170 17.16 -0.21 6.03
CA CYS A 170 17.60 -0.45 4.66
C CYS A 170 18.95 -1.19 4.69
N CYS A 171 18.96 -2.46 4.29
CA CYS A 171 20.17 -3.30 4.22
C CYS A 171 20.87 -3.23 2.85
N LEU A 172 20.67 -2.13 2.09
CA LEU A 172 21.33 -1.85 0.84
C LEU A 172 21.97 -0.47 0.91
N LEU A 173 23.23 -0.34 0.49
CA LEU A 173 23.92 0.94 0.31
C LEU A 173 23.75 1.41 -1.13
N PRO A 174 23.12 2.58 -1.38
CA PRO A 174 22.95 3.14 -2.72
C PRO A 174 24.22 3.86 -3.18
N GLY A 175 24.32 4.11 -4.48
CA GLY A 175 25.36 4.97 -5.07
C GLY A 175 26.77 4.37 -5.03
N VAL A 176 26.93 3.06 -4.78
CA VAL A 176 28.23 2.39 -4.79
C VAL A 176 28.65 2.12 -6.24
N PRO A 177 29.79 2.66 -6.72
CA PRO A 177 30.23 2.49 -8.09
C PRO A 177 30.33 1.03 -8.52
N GLY A 178 29.84 0.73 -9.74
CA GLY A 178 29.79 -0.61 -10.31
C GLY A 178 28.85 -1.61 -9.62
N LYS A 179 28.05 -1.15 -8.66
CA LYS A 179 27.10 -2.00 -7.92
C LYS A 179 25.70 -1.38 -7.82
N THR A 180 25.57 -0.28 -7.10
CA THR A 180 24.30 0.36 -6.82
C THR A 180 24.27 1.83 -7.24
N GLU A 181 25.08 2.20 -8.21
CA GLU A 181 25.25 3.58 -8.69
C GLU A 181 23.96 4.20 -9.24
N ASN A 182 23.05 3.36 -9.76
CA ASN A 182 21.76 3.78 -10.29
C ASN A 182 20.63 3.69 -9.25
N ILE A 183 20.97 3.45 -7.98
CA ILE A 183 20.00 3.38 -6.87
C ILE A 183 20.08 4.64 -6.03
N THR A 184 18.94 5.25 -5.77
CA THR A 184 18.76 6.33 -4.81
C THR A 184 17.83 5.89 -3.70
N VAL A 185 18.21 6.15 -2.44
CA VAL A 185 17.36 5.86 -1.27
C VAL A 185 17.13 7.15 -0.48
N THR A 186 15.87 7.47 -0.25
CA THR A 186 15.46 8.60 0.57
C THR A 186 14.62 8.14 1.76
N SER A 187 14.64 8.93 2.83
CA SER A 187 13.84 8.69 4.02
C SER A 187 13.13 9.97 4.43
N ILE A 188 11.84 9.88 4.72
CA ILE A 188 11.05 10.99 5.23
C ILE A 188 10.53 10.61 6.62
N VAL A 189 10.94 11.41 7.62
CA VAL A 189 10.46 11.31 9.00
C VAL A 189 9.88 12.66 9.39
N GLY A 190 8.59 12.70 9.64
CA GLY A 190 7.86 13.92 9.91
C GLY A 190 6.79 13.76 11.01
N ARG A 191 5.75 14.58 10.91
CA ARG A 191 4.60 14.58 11.85
C ARG A 191 3.87 13.25 11.85
N PHE A 192 3.67 12.67 10.66
CA PHE A 192 3.02 11.38 10.49
C PHE A 192 4.04 10.29 10.22
N LEU A 193 3.73 9.06 10.62
CA LEU A 193 4.51 7.89 10.26
C LEU A 193 4.20 7.51 8.80
N GLU A 194 5.20 7.59 7.93
CA GLU A 194 5.09 7.14 6.55
C GLU A 194 4.94 5.61 6.52
N HIS A 195 3.72 5.13 6.21
CA HIS A 195 3.40 3.72 6.35
C HIS A 195 2.87 3.07 5.08
N SER A 196 2.41 3.84 4.11
CA SER A 196 1.94 3.31 2.83
C SER A 196 3.05 2.58 2.07
N ARG A 197 2.68 1.50 1.32
CA ARG A 197 3.59 0.80 0.41
C ARG A 197 3.01 0.89 -0.99
N ILE A 198 3.82 1.43 -1.88
CA ILE A 198 3.50 1.64 -3.29
C ILE A 198 4.68 1.16 -4.11
N TYR A 199 4.44 0.25 -5.04
CA TYR A 199 5.46 -0.29 -5.95
C TYR A 199 5.12 0.11 -7.37
N VAL A 200 6.09 0.67 -8.09
CA VAL A 200 5.96 1.11 -9.48
C VAL A 200 7.08 0.50 -10.30
N PHE A 201 6.73 -0.16 -11.39
CA PHE A 201 7.65 -0.77 -12.33
C PHE A 201 7.36 -0.22 -13.73
N GLY A 202 8.35 0.38 -14.37
CA GLY A 202 8.25 1.05 -15.65
C GLY A 202 7.64 2.45 -15.59
N ARG A 203 7.43 3.01 -16.77
CA ARG A 203 6.86 4.37 -16.96
C ARG A 203 5.82 4.36 -18.09
N GLY A 204 4.92 5.34 -18.03
CA GLY A 204 3.96 5.57 -19.10
C GLY A 204 2.93 4.45 -19.26
N LYS A 205 2.63 4.07 -20.52
CA LYS A 205 1.54 3.12 -20.82
C LYS A 205 1.76 1.70 -20.29
N ASN A 206 3.03 1.29 -20.16
CA ASN A 206 3.42 -0.05 -19.72
C ASN A 206 3.73 -0.13 -18.22
N GLU A 207 3.53 0.97 -17.49
CA GLU A 207 3.72 1.02 -16.05
C GLU A 207 2.81 0.04 -15.33
N LYS A 208 3.39 -0.65 -14.36
CA LYS A 208 2.66 -1.50 -13.41
C LYS A 208 2.79 -0.91 -12.01
N MET A 209 1.67 -0.62 -11.39
CA MET A 209 1.61 -0.02 -10.07
C MET A 209 0.80 -0.89 -9.12
N TYR A 210 1.30 -1.04 -7.88
CA TYR A 210 0.65 -1.80 -6.82
C TYR A 210 0.65 -1.02 -5.51
N ILE A 211 -0.41 -1.20 -4.72
CA ILE A 211 -0.39 -0.89 -3.29
C ILE A 211 -0.27 -2.19 -2.52
N SER A 212 0.44 -2.19 -1.38
CA SER A 212 0.73 -3.42 -0.64
C SER A 212 0.65 -3.25 0.87
N SER A 213 0.36 -4.33 1.57
CA SER A 213 0.54 -4.44 3.01
C SER A 213 1.98 -4.86 3.40
N ALA A 214 2.75 -5.40 2.44
CA ALA A 214 4.09 -5.95 2.67
C ALA A 214 5.19 -4.89 2.62
N ASP A 215 6.20 -5.06 3.47
CA ASP A 215 7.53 -4.52 3.26
C ASP A 215 8.39 -5.56 2.52
N LEU A 216 9.53 -5.16 1.96
CA LEU A 216 10.48 -6.08 1.32
C LEU A 216 11.43 -6.69 2.37
N MET A 217 10.83 -7.46 3.27
CA MET A 217 11.50 -8.19 4.35
C MET A 217 11.14 -9.67 4.25
N THR A 218 12.09 -10.56 4.47
CA THR A 218 11.88 -12.01 4.42
C THR A 218 10.69 -12.47 5.27
N ARG A 219 10.51 -11.90 6.46
CA ARG A 219 9.34 -12.21 7.30
C ARG A 219 8.00 -11.83 6.65
N ASN A 220 7.95 -10.76 5.83
CA ASN A 220 6.74 -10.33 5.16
C ASN A 220 6.46 -11.19 3.92
N THR A 221 7.51 -11.55 3.19
CA THR A 221 7.39 -12.28 1.93
C THR A 221 7.19 -13.77 2.13
N GLU A 222 7.66 -14.34 3.27
CA GLU A 222 7.72 -15.79 3.49
C GLU A 222 6.99 -16.29 4.75
N ARG A 223 6.77 -15.41 5.78
CA ARG A 223 6.21 -15.82 7.08
C ARG A 223 4.97 -15.02 7.50
N ARG A 224 4.37 -14.30 6.55
CA ARG A 224 3.14 -13.56 6.77
C ARG A 224 2.19 -13.74 5.60
N VAL A 225 0.91 -13.53 5.88
CA VAL A 225 -0.08 -13.36 4.84
C VAL A 225 -0.18 -11.87 4.52
N GLU A 226 0.34 -11.50 3.36
CA GLU A 226 0.37 -10.12 2.85
C GLU A 226 -0.29 -10.07 1.47
N ILE A 227 -0.76 -8.90 1.07
CA ILE A 227 -1.38 -8.68 -0.25
C ILE A 227 -0.74 -7.47 -0.92
N ALA A 228 -0.48 -7.60 -2.23
CA ALA A 228 -0.31 -6.47 -3.12
C ALA A 228 -1.43 -6.49 -4.18
N CYS A 229 -2.06 -5.33 -4.38
CA CYS A 229 -3.18 -5.15 -5.29
C CYS A 229 -2.76 -4.23 -6.44
N PRO A 230 -2.95 -4.65 -7.71
CA PRO A 230 -2.65 -3.79 -8.85
C PRO A 230 -3.61 -2.60 -8.91
N VAL A 231 -3.09 -1.46 -9.35
CA VAL A 231 -3.84 -0.23 -9.57
C VAL A 231 -4.02 0.00 -11.06
N ASP A 232 -5.19 -0.29 -11.59
CA ASP A 232 -5.47 -0.22 -13.02
C ASP A 232 -6.05 1.14 -13.46
N SER A 233 -6.81 1.80 -12.57
CA SER A 233 -7.47 3.07 -12.89
C SER A 233 -6.46 4.18 -13.14
N PRO A 234 -6.47 4.84 -14.32
CA PRO A 234 -5.58 5.96 -14.61
C PRO A 234 -5.70 7.11 -13.61
N ALA A 235 -6.92 7.42 -13.16
CA ALA A 235 -7.15 8.49 -12.18
C ALA A 235 -6.54 8.16 -10.81
N VAL A 236 -6.64 6.89 -10.38
CA VAL A 236 -6.03 6.44 -9.12
C VAL A 236 -4.50 6.40 -9.23
N ARG A 237 -3.96 5.96 -10.37
CA ARG A 237 -2.50 6.03 -10.63
C ARG A 237 -2.00 7.46 -10.56
N ALA A 238 -2.68 8.40 -11.23
CA ALA A 238 -2.32 9.81 -11.18
C ALA A 238 -2.27 10.32 -9.72
N ARG A 239 -3.27 9.98 -8.91
CA ARG A 239 -3.27 10.37 -7.49
C ARG A 239 -2.12 9.76 -6.69
N LEU A 240 -1.74 8.51 -6.95
CA LEU A 240 -0.59 7.89 -6.31
C LEU A 240 0.74 8.50 -6.80
N HIS A 241 0.81 8.88 -8.07
CA HIS A 241 1.95 9.64 -8.59
C HIS A 241 2.09 11.01 -7.92
N ASP A 242 1.00 11.75 -7.68
CA ASP A 242 1.03 13.01 -6.94
C ASP A 242 1.64 12.84 -5.53
N ILE A 243 1.24 11.75 -4.84
CA ILE A 243 1.79 11.41 -3.52
C ILE A 243 3.28 11.11 -3.60
N LEU A 244 3.68 10.25 -4.55
CA LEU A 244 5.09 9.87 -4.75
C LEU A 244 5.92 11.07 -5.18
N PHE A 245 5.40 11.90 -6.09
CA PHE A 245 6.04 13.13 -6.55
C PHE A 245 6.30 14.10 -5.38
N ALA A 246 5.32 14.33 -4.53
CA ALA A 246 5.50 15.18 -3.35
C ALA A 246 6.64 14.66 -2.46
N MET A 247 6.74 13.34 -2.27
CA MET A 247 7.79 12.71 -1.47
C MET A 247 9.17 12.77 -2.13
N GLN A 248 9.27 12.53 -3.44
CA GLN A 248 10.54 12.63 -4.19
C GLN A 248 11.09 14.05 -4.19
N HIS A 249 10.20 15.07 -4.17
CA HIS A 249 10.54 16.49 -4.19
C HIS A 249 10.58 17.13 -2.78
N ASP A 250 10.39 16.36 -1.72
CA ASP A 250 10.58 16.87 -0.36
C ASP A 250 12.01 17.37 -0.17
N THR A 251 12.16 18.59 0.38
CA THR A 251 13.45 19.23 0.66
C THR A 251 13.60 19.60 2.13
N VAL A 252 12.53 19.46 2.92
CA VAL A 252 12.49 19.87 4.32
C VAL A 252 12.77 18.69 5.27
N LYS A 253 12.05 17.59 5.08
CA LYS A 253 12.11 16.41 5.96
C LYS A 253 12.95 15.28 5.41
N VAL A 254 13.18 15.25 4.11
CA VAL A 254 13.92 14.17 3.45
C VAL A 254 15.37 14.08 3.93
N ARG A 255 15.83 12.84 4.02
CA ARG A 255 17.25 12.47 4.18
C ARG A 255 17.61 11.53 3.03
N VAL A 256 18.78 11.71 2.47
CA VAL A 256 19.32 10.87 1.39
C VAL A 256 20.35 9.94 2.02
N LEU A 257 20.16 8.65 1.83
CA LEU A 257 21.14 7.63 2.26
C LEU A 257 22.37 7.72 1.34
N GLN A 258 23.55 7.77 1.94
CA GLN A 258 24.82 7.88 1.24
C GLN A 258 25.49 6.50 1.08
N PRO A 259 26.48 6.35 0.18
CA PRO A 259 27.24 5.10 0.01
C PRO A 259 27.97 4.63 1.26
N ASP A 260 28.27 5.52 2.20
CA ASP A 260 28.90 5.22 3.49
C ASP A 260 27.90 4.81 4.58
N GLY A 261 26.60 4.77 4.25
CA GLY A 261 25.52 4.45 5.20
C GLY A 261 25.01 5.64 6.02
N SER A 262 25.58 6.83 5.85
CA SER A 262 25.10 8.04 6.53
C SER A 262 23.86 8.61 5.85
N TYR A 263 23.04 9.36 6.60
CA TYR A 263 21.88 10.07 6.07
C TYR A 263 22.14 11.58 6.04
N GLN A 264 22.09 12.17 4.88
CA GLN A 264 22.33 13.60 4.69
C GLN A 264 21.04 14.35 4.31
N LYS A 265 20.93 15.60 4.76
CA LYS A 265 19.86 16.51 4.31
C LYS A 265 20.11 16.92 2.87
N LYS A 266 19.05 17.11 2.08
CA LYS A 266 19.18 17.82 0.82
C LYS A 266 19.61 19.28 1.09
N PRO A 267 20.35 19.91 0.15
CA PRO A 267 20.65 21.34 0.22
C PRO A 267 19.37 22.18 0.35
N ALA A 268 19.49 23.32 1.03
CA ALA A 268 18.39 24.28 1.11
C ALA A 268 18.08 24.85 -0.28
N VAL A 269 16.79 24.99 -0.59
CA VAL A 269 16.28 25.55 -1.85
C VAL A 269 15.42 26.77 -1.56
N PRO A 270 15.27 27.72 -2.51
CA PRO A 270 14.46 28.93 -2.31
C PRO A 270 13.00 28.64 -1.99
N GLU A 271 12.42 27.61 -2.63
CA GLU A 271 11.04 27.18 -2.43
C GLU A 271 11.03 25.76 -1.80
N PRO A 272 11.08 25.66 -0.45
CA PRO A 272 11.14 24.37 0.22
C PRO A 272 9.79 23.64 0.16
N ILE A 273 9.83 22.34 -0.13
CA ILE A 273 8.66 21.46 -0.15
C ILE A 273 8.73 20.51 1.03
N CYS A 274 7.70 20.52 1.89
CA CYS A 274 7.43 19.49 2.88
C CYS A 274 6.29 18.61 2.36
N ALA A 275 6.59 17.37 2.02
CA ALA A 275 5.62 16.45 1.42
C ALA A 275 4.37 16.27 2.29
N GLN A 276 4.54 16.09 3.59
CA GLN A 276 3.40 15.89 4.51
C GLN A 276 2.51 17.12 4.61
N ASP A 277 3.09 18.33 4.66
CA ASP A 277 2.33 19.56 4.73
C ASP A 277 1.58 19.82 3.41
N LEU A 278 2.23 19.58 2.27
CA LEU A 278 1.62 19.69 0.95
C LEU A 278 0.43 18.73 0.79
N LEU A 279 0.62 17.47 1.12
CA LEU A 279 -0.43 16.45 1.01
C LEU A 279 -1.59 16.71 2.00
N MET A 280 -1.29 17.22 3.19
CA MET A 280 -2.30 17.64 4.17
C MET A 280 -3.12 18.83 3.64
N GLN A 281 -2.48 19.85 3.08
CA GLN A 281 -3.16 20.98 2.48
C GLN A 281 -4.06 20.55 1.32
N GLN A 282 -3.58 19.68 0.43
CA GLN A 282 -4.38 19.10 -0.65
C GLN A 282 -5.60 18.37 -0.12
N ALA A 283 -5.44 17.53 0.92
CA ALA A 283 -6.54 16.79 1.51
C ALA A 283 -7.62 17.72 2.10
N VAL A 284 -7.20 18.80 2.78
CA VAL A 284 -8.12 19.80 3.31
C VAL A 284 -8.86 20.55 2.20
N SER A 285 -8.16 20.93 1.12
CA SER A 285 -8.78 21.59 -0.04
C SER A 285 -9.82 20.69 -0.71
N MET A 286 -9.46 19.45 -0.99
CA MET A 286 -10.38 18.46 -1.58
C MET A 286 -11.62 18.23 -0.71
N ALA A 287 -11.46 18.13 0.62
CA ALA A 287 -12.58 17.97 1.54
C ALA A 287 -13.52 19.18 1.52
N ARG A 288 -12.98 20.41 1.42
CA ARG A 288 -13.78 21.63 1.30
C ARG A 288 -14.55 21.70 -0.02
N GLU A 289 -13.91 21.36 -1.12
CA GLU A 289 -14.55 21.29 -2.44
C GLU A 289 -15.69 20.27 -2.45
N GLN A 290 -15.47 19.08 -1.93
CA GLN A 290 -16.51 18.05 -1.80
C GLN A 290 -17.69 18.51 -0.94
N ALA A 291 -17.42 19.18 0.18
CA ALA A 291 -18.47 19.73 1.04
C ALA A 291 -19.28 20.84 0.35
N GLN A 292 -18.64 21.68 -0.47
CA GLN A 292 -19.30 22.70 -1.27
C GLN A 292 -20.21 22.08 -2.33
N HIS A 293 -19.71 21.12 -3.11
CA HIS A 293 -20.50 20.41 -4.11
C HIS A 293 -21.69 19.69 -3.50
N ALA A 294 -21.53 18.98 -2.39
CA ALA A 294 -22.62 18.32 -1.69
C ALA A 294 -23.72 19.33 -1.26
N SER A 295 -23.32 20.49 -0.77
CA SER A 295 -24.27 21.56 -0.37
C SER A 295 -25.01 22.19 -1.57
N GLU A 296 -24.35 22.29 -2.73
CA GLU A 296 -24.94 22.79 -3.96
C GLU A 296 -25.94 21.79 -4.55
N GLU A 297 -25.60 20.49 -4.55
CA GLU A 297 -26.51 19.42 -4.98
C GLU A 297 -27.78 19.37 -4.10
N GLU A 298 -27.60 19.48 -2.77
CA GLU A 298 -28.72 19.51 -1.82
C GLU A 298 -29.63 20.72 -2.04
N ARG A 299 -29.07 21.92 -2.28
CA ARG A 299 -29.81 23.12 -2.63
C ARG A 299 -30.51 22.98 -3.98
N GLY A 300 -29.86 22.41 -4.98
CA GLY A 300 -30.43 22.11 -6.28
C GLY A 300 -31.63 21.16 -6.18
N LEU A 301 -31.51 20.09 -5.40
CA LEU A 301 -32.58 19.13 -5.15
C LEU A 301 -33.78 19.79 -4.42
N LEU A 302 -33.52 20.59 -3.39
CA LEU A 302 -34.55 21.32 -2.66
C LEU A 302 -35.27 22.34 -3.55
N HIS A 303 -34.51 23.04 -4.43
CA HIS A 303 -35.10 23.99 -5.40
C HIS A 303 -35.97 23.27 -6.42
N TRP A 304 -35.52 22.11 -6.92
CA TRP A 304 -36.31 21.28 -7.84
C TRP A 304 -37.59 20.73 -7.20
N LEU A 305 -37.51 20.23 -5.95
CA LEU A 305 -38.65 19.78 -5.16
C LEU A 305 -39.67 20.93 -4.92
N ARG A 306 -39.21 22.14 -4.57
CA ARG A 306 -40.08 23.31 -4.40
C ARG A 306 -40.84 23.68 -5.71
N ARG A 307 -40.15 23.55 -6.87
CA ARG A 307 -40.80 23.78 -8.17
C ARG A 307 -41.89 22.75 -8.52
N LEU A 308 -41.73 21.52 -8.04
CA LEU A 308 -42.76 20.47 -8.23
C LEU A 308 -43.98 20.69 -7.32
N LEU A 309 -43.75 21.21 -6.10
CA LEU A 309 -44.80 21.43 -5.10
C LEU A 309 -45.56 22.76 -5.28
N VAL A 310 -45.09 23.67 -6.12
CA VAL A 310 -45.71 24.99 -6.42
C VAL A 310 -46.42 25.01 -7.77
N LYS A 311 -46.58 23.87 -8.45
CA LYS A 311 -47.44 23.73 -9.64
C LYS A 311 -48.79 23.12 -9.26
N ASP A 312 -49.61 23.95 -8.55
CA ASP A 312 -51.07 23.84 -8.46
C ASP A 312 -51.68 25.23 -8.54
#